data_5406ab36ecc4be57b987c86037e339c0
#
_entry.id   5406ab36ecc4be57b987c86037e339c0
#
_cell.length_a   1.000
_cell.length_b   1.000
_cell.length_c   1.000
_cell.angle_alpha   90.00
_cell.angle_beta   90.00
_cell.angle_gamma   90.00
#
_symmetry.space_group_name_H-M   'P 1'
#
loop_
_entity.id
_entity.type
_entity.pdbx_description
1 polymer ?
#
loop_
_entity_poly.entity_id
_entity_poly.type
_entity_poly.pdbx_seq_one_letter_code
_entity_poly.pdbx_strand_id
1 'polypeptide(L)'
;MKPIYFSIVIPVFNRPDEIDRLLKSLTFQDDNNPFEVVVVEDGSTDDAKQICESYSNHLEINYYFKPNSGPGDSRNCGMSKAKGNYFLILDSDCVLPSHYLSTVRKALSTSYTDCFGGADAAHESFTFFQKVVNAVMTNPFSTGGVRGRKKGLTRFQPRSFNMGISKQLFEATGGFGKIHPGEDPEFVFRAWNLGFKTRFVDGAEVFHERRISLNSFVKQIYKFGSVRVILNRIHPKYQSRLFLFPTVFTVVWVLLIVLLLISFLLNTKAFYLDFVYLGISLYLLYSVLFFLSTWLISKSLQIAVVSVPLMFVQFASYAYGYIRSSVKLIGVTNNHIEAKLPEFFFKDIA
;
A
#
# COMPACT_ATOMS: atom_id res chain seq x y z
N MET A 1 23.15 11.79 19.50
CA MET A 1 22.72 10.63 18.70
C MET A 1 23.89 10.18 17.83
N LYS A 2 24.03 8.87 17.58
CA LYS A 2 25.00 8.39 16.57
C LYS A 2 24.62 8.98 15.20
N PRO A 3 25.60 9.30 14.34
CA PRO A 3 25.29 9.75 12.99
C PRO A 3 24.45 8.68 12.24
N ILE A 4 23.44 9.14 11.52
CA ILE A 4 22.55 8.25 10.76
C ILE A 4 23.26 7.86 9.47
N TYR A 5 23.48 6.55 9.29
CA TYR A 5 23.94 5.95 8.04
C TYR A 5 22.80 5.18 7.41
N PHE A 6 22.38 5.61 6.22
CA PHE A 6 21.28 5.00 5.49
C PHE A 6 21.71 3.75 4.72
N SER A 7 20.89 2.69 4.81
CA SER A 7 20.90 1.58 3.87
C SER A 7 19.58 1.56 3.14
N ILE A 8 19.61 1.73 1.83
CA ILE A 8 18.42 1.66 0.97
C ILE A 8 18.22 0.21 0.58
N VAL A 9 17.13 -0.40 1.05
CA VAL A 9 16.83 -1.84 0.87
C VAL A 9 15.75 -2.00 -0.19
N ILE A 10 16.07 -2.71 -1.27
CA ILE A 10 15.22 -2.85 -2.45
C ILE A 10 15.04 -4.34 -2.78
N PRO A 11 13.85 -4.93 -2.55
CA PRO A 11 13.53 -6.26 -3.05
C PRO A 11 13.23 -6.18 -4.56
N VAL A 12 13.76 -7.12 -5.35
CA VAL A 12 13.54 -7.20 -6.79
C VAL A 12 13.06 -8.59 -7.17
N PHE A 13 12.08 -8.68 -8.08
CA PHE A 13 11.64 -9.95 -8.67
C PHE A 13 11.18 -9.76 -10.11
N ASN A 14 11.99 -10.21 -11.08
CA ASN A 14 11.73 -10.09 -12.53
C ASN A 14 11.41 -8.64 -12.96
N ARG A 15 12.20 -7.65 -12.51
CA ARG A 15 11.95 -6.21 -12.72
C ARG A 15 13.23 -5.42 -13.05
N PRO A 16 14.07 -5.87 -14.01
CA PRO A 16 15.33 -5.20 -14.32
C PRO A 16 15.13 -3.74 -14.77
N ASP A 17 14.11 -3.46 -15.61
CA ASP A 17 13.85 -2.09 -16.08
C ASP A 17 13.39 -1.13 -14.96
N GLU A 18 12.71 -1.66 -13.95
CA GLU A 18 12.23 -0.84 -12.85
C GLU A 18 13.39 -0.45 -11.93
N ILE A 19 14.23 -1.42 -11.55
CA ILE A 19 15.39 -1.15 -10.69
C ILE A 19 16.39 -0.20 -11.36
N ASP A 20 16.55 -0.25 -12.69
CA ASP A 20 17.40 0.70 -13.42
C ASP A 20 16.94 2.15 -13.20
N ARG A 21 15.62 2.42 -13.34
CA ARG A 21 15.07 3.76 -13.10
C ARG A 21 15.25 4.22 -11.65
N LEU A 22 15.09 3.32 -10.69
CA LEU A 22 15.30 3.62 -9.27
C LEU A 22 16.77 3.93 -8.99
N LEU A 23 17.71 3.08 -9.43
CA LEU A 23 19.16 3.30 -9.25
C LEU A 23 19.60 4.61 -9.90
N LYS A 24 19.12 4.88 -11.11
CA LYS A 24 19.36 6.17 -11.77
C LYS A 24 18.90 7.34 -10.93
N SER A 25 17.72 7.27 -10.32
CA SER A 25 17.23 8.36 -9.46
C SER A 25 18.06 8.55 -8.19
N LEU A 26 18.69 7.48 -7.69
CA LEU A 26 19.59 7.52 -6.55
C LEU A 26 20.92 8.22 -6.86
N THR A 27 21.40 8.19 -8.11
CA THR A 27 22.61 8.92 -8.49
C THR A 27 22.43 10.45 -8.52
N PHE A 28 21.19 10.94 -8.51
CA PHE A 28 20.85 12.39 -8.53
C PHE A 28 20.46 12.94 -7.16
N GLN A 29 20.68 12.20 -6.07
CA GLN A 29 20.34 12.69 -4.74
C GLN A 29 21.27 13.86 -4.32
N ASP A 30 20.69 14.89 -3.69
CA ASP A 30 21.37 16.09 -3.23
C ASP A 30 21.98 15.95 -1.81
N ASP A 31 21.87 14.76 -1.19
CA ASP A 31 22.47 14.46 0.11
C ASP A 31 23.95 14.03 -0.06
N ASN A 32 24.87 14.87 0.44
CA ASN A 32 26.31 14.61 0.37
C ASN A 32 26.82 13.54 1.39
N ASN A 33 25.94 13.03 2.26
CA ASN A 33 26.33 12.01 3.20
C ASN A 33 26.34 10.63 2.53
N PRO A 34 27.31 9.76 2.88
CA PRO A 34 27.37 8.42 2.32
C PRO A 34 26.14 7.58 2.72
N PHE A 35 25.72 6.72 1.81
CA PHE A 35 24.70 5.70 2.00
C PHE A 35 25.06 4.46 1.17
N GLU A 36 24.50 3.33 1.51
CA GLU A 36 24.58 2.12 0.69
C GLU A 36 23.23 1.73 0.10
N VAL A 37 23.27 0.98 -0.99
CA VAL A 37 22.10 0.36 -1.61
C VAL A 37 22.23 -1.15 -1.47
N VAL A 38 21.22 -1.80 -0.91
CA VAL A 38 21.15 -3.25 -0.72
C VAL A 38 20.05 -3.80 -1.60
N VAL A 39 20.41 -4.40 -2.72
CA VAL A 39 19.49 -5.03 -3.65
C VAL A 39 19.34 -6.51 -3.33
N VAL A 40 18.13 -6.97 -3.11
CA VAL A 40 17.82 -8.39 -2.85
C VAL A 40 16.97 -8.95 -3.96
N GLU A 41 17.59 -9.77 -4.80
CA GLU A 41 16.94 -10.48 -5.89
C GLU A 41 16.22 -11.72 -5.36
N ASP A 42 14.91 -11.77 -5.51
CA ASP A 42 14.03 -12.78 -4.91
C ASP A 42 13.74 -13.96 -5.87
N GLY A 43 14.79 -14.57 -6.41
CA GLY A 43 14.67 -15.75 -7.28
C GLY A 43 14.19 -15.43 -8.69
N SER A 44 14.59 -14.30 -9.25
CA SER A 44 14.25 -13.89 -10.61
C SER A 44 14.87 -14.82 -11.65
N THR A 45 14.16 -15.01 -12.75
CA THR A 45 14.68 -15.63 -13.99
C THR A 45 15.32 -14.58 -14.90
N ASP A 46 14.89 -13.32 -14.78
CA ASP A 46 15.49 -12.14 -15.42
C ASP A 46 15.98 -11.23 -14.29
N ASP A 47 17.26 -11.40 -13.93
CA ASP A 47 17.85 -10.73 -12.79
C ASP A 47 18.44 -9.35 -13.15
N ALA A 48 18.59 -8.52 -12.12
CA ALA A 48 19.09 -7.17 -12.26
C ALA A 48 20.60 -7.04 -11.99
N LYS A 49 21.38 -8.13 -11.94
CA LYS A 49 22.78 -8.11 -11.52
C LYS A 49 23.63 -7.20 -12.39
N GLN A 50 23.55 -7.34 -13.72
CA GLN A 50 24.33 -6.51 -14.65
C GLN A 50 23.98 -5.03 -14.55
N ILE A 51 22.70 -4.72 -14.31
CA ILE A 51 22.25 -3.35 -14.09
C ILE A 51 22.88 -2.79 -12.80
N CYS A 52 22.83 -3.52 -11.70
CA CYS A 52 23.45 -3.10 -10.44
C CYS A 52 24.97 -2.87 -10.61
N GLU A 53 25.66 -3.76 -11.34
CA GLU A 53 27.09 -3.63 -11.63
C GLU A 53 27.41 -2.36 -12.43
N SER A 54 26.54 -1.94 -13.34
CA SER A 54 26.74 -0.73 -14.16
C SER A 54 26.72 0.57 -13.34
N TYR A 55 26.10 0.57 -12.17
CA TYR A 55 26.06 1.72 -11.24
C TYR A 55 27.15 1.71 -10.17
N SER A 56 28.03 0.69 -10.11
CA SER A 56 29.04 0.52 -9.05
C SER A 56 30.04 1.67 -8.93
N ASN A 57 30.26 2.45 -10.00
CA ASN A 57 31.11 3.65 -9.97
C ASN A 57 30.43 4.88 -9.35
N HIS A 58 29.12 4.84 -9.12
CA HIS A 58 28.31 5.98 -8.64
C HIS A 58 27.66 5.70 -7.29
N LEU A 59 27.35 4.43 -7.01
CA LEU A 59 26.63 4.00 -5.82
C LEU A 59 27.35 2.83 -5.14
N GLU A 60 27.41 2.80 -3.81
CA GLU A 60 27.81 1.63 -3.05
C GLU A 60 26.69 0.60 -3.07
N ILE A 61 26.70 -0.37 -4.01
CA ILE A 61 25.67 -1.37 -4.19
C ILE A 61 26.15 -2.73 -3.68
N ASN A 62 25.36 -3.33 -2.79
CA ASN A 62 25.48 -4.70 -2.33
C ASN A 62 24.33 -5.53 -2.92
N TYR A 63 24.64 -6.43 -3.86
CA TYR A 63 23.64 -7.29 -4.53
C TYR A 63 23.63 -8.69 -3.93
N TYR A 64 22.45 -9.17 -3.54
CA TYR A 64 22.22 -10.51 -2.98
C TYR A 64 21.14 -11.24 -3.76
N PHE A 65 21.43 -12.46 -4.19
CA PHE A 65 20.46 -13.35 -4.81
C PHE A 65 20.02 -14.42 -3.80
N LYS A 66 18.71 -14.72 -3.74
CA LYS A 66 18.16 -15.80 -2.94
C LYS A 66 16.97 -16.47 -3.63
N PRO A 67 16.59 -17.71 -3.27
CA PRO A 67 15.34 -18.31 -3.74
C PRO A 67 14.13 -17.46 -3.38
N ASN A 68 13.07 -17.52 -4.23
CA ASN A 68 11.87 -16.72 -4.03
C ASN A 68 11.15 -17.06 -2.71
N SER A 69 11.00 -16.07 -1.85
CA SER A 69 10.30 -16.19 -0.55
C SER A 69 9.38 -15.01 -0.27
N GLY A 70 9.28 -14.09 -1.24
CA GLY A 70 8.41 -12.94 -1.17
C GLY A 70 9.05 -11.65 -0.65
N PRO A 71 8.37 -10.51 -0.90
CA PRO A 71 8.96 -9.20 -0.67
C PRO A 71 9.24 -8.90 0.80
N GLY A 72 8.46 -9.42 1.74
CA GLY A 72 8.69 -9.23 3.18
C GLY A 72 9.99 -9.86 3.63
N ASP A 73 10.23 -11.12 3.25
CA ASP A 73 11.46 -11.84 3.58
C ASP A 73 12.68 -11.23 2.87
N SER A 74 12.52 -10.79 1.62
CA SER A 74 13.59 -10.12 0.88
C SER A 74 14.00 -8.80 1.52
N ARG A 75 13.04 -8.02 2.05
CA ARG A 75 13.33 -6.83 2.85
C ARG A 75 14.05 -7.19 4.15
N ASN A 76 13.65 -8.27 4.83
CA ASN A 76 14.32 -8.76 6.04
C ASN A 76 15.78 -9.19 5.75
N CYS A 77 15.97 -9.94 4.67
CA CYS A 77 17.30 -10.33 4.20
C CYS A 77 18.17 -9.09 3.96
N GLY A 78 17.66 -8.10 3.23
CA GLY A 78 18.38 -6.86 2.96
C GLY A 78 18.74 -6.09 4.23
N MET A 79 17.79 -5.90 5.16
CA MET A 79 18.05 -5.23 6.43
C MET A 79 19.07 -5.98 7.30
N SER A 80 19.08 -7.32 7.27
CA SER A 80 20.04 -8.13 8.02
C SER A 80 21.46 -8.05 7.47
N LYS A 81 21.62 -7.78 6.16
CA LYS A 81 22.92 -7.63 5.48
C LYS A 81 23.42 -6.19 5.46
N ALA A 82 22.55 -5.24 5.75
CA ALA A 82 22.81 -3.81 5.70
C ALA A 82 23.79 -3.36 6.83
N LYS A 83 24.72 -2.47 6.49
CA LYS A 83 25.69 -1.88 7.41
C LYS A 83 25.11 -0.69 8.20
N GLY A 84 24.08 -0.05 7.64
CA GLY A 84 23.48 1.15 8.20
C GLY A 84 22.73 0.91 9.51
N ASN A 85 22.42 2.02 10.18
CA ASN A 85 21.64 2.01 11.42
C ASN A 85 20.20 2.52 11.19
N TYR A 86 19.87 2.90 9.94
CA TYR A 86 18.55 3.30 9.52
C TYR A 86 18.28 2.83 8.08
N PHE A 87 17.24 2.04 7.90
CA PHE A 87 16.88 1.40 6.64
C PHE A 87 15.80 2.20 5.93
N LEU A 88 16.00 2.49 4.65
CA LEU A 88 15.01 3.07 3.77
C LEU A 88 14.51 1.96 2.83
N ILE A 89 13.29 1.51 3.05
CA ILE A 89 12.67 0.45 2.26
C ILE A 89 11.97 1.09 1.08
N LEU A 90 12.33 0.65 -0.13
CA LEU A 90 11.75 1.09 -1.39
C LEU A 90 11.38 -0.12 -2.24
N ASP A 91 10.27 -0.05 -2.99
CA ASP A 91 9.97 -1.05 -4.02
C ASP A 91 10.70 -0.68 -5.33
N SER A 92 11.01 -1.66 -6.16
CA SER A 92 11.80 -1.47 -7.42
C SER A 92 11.12 -0.52 -8.41
N ASP A 93 9.79 -0.40 -8.37
CA ASP A 93 8.97 0.45 -9.22
C ASP A 93 8.82 1.91 -8.72
N CYS A 94 9.70 2.32 -7.79
CA CYS A 94 9.78 3.69 -7.29
C CYS A 94 10.82 4.51 -8.06
N VAL A 95 10.57 5.82 -8.16
CA VAL A 95 11.53 6.84 -8.61
C VAL A 95 11.57 7.94 -7.57
N LEU A 96 12.77 8.39 -7.19
CA LEU A 96 12.96 9.38 -6.13
C LEU A 96 13.17 10.78 -6.70
N PRO A 97 12.55 11.82 -6.09
CA PRO A 97 13.00 13.19 -6.29
C PRO A 97 14.44 13.38 -5.78
N SER A 98 15.19 14.32 -6.38
CA SER A 98 16.59 14.55 -5.99
C SER A 98 16.77 14.94 -4.51
N HIS A 99 15.78 15.56 -3.91
CA HIS A 99 15.80 16.04 -2.53
C HIS A 99 15.31 14.99 -1.49
N TYR A 100 15.07 13.76 -1.90
CA TYR A 100 14.46 12.76 -1.00
C TYR A 100 15.34 12.45 0.21
N LEU A 101 16.62 12.10 0.00
CA LEU A 101 17.53 11.72 1.08
C LEU A 101 17.85 12.90 2.02
N SER A 102 18.09 14.08 1.50
CA SER A 102 18.32 15.30 2.31
C SER A 102 17.08 15.66 3.14
N THR A 103 15.88 15.55 2.58
CA THR A 103 14.62 15.77 3.29
C THR A 103 14.42 14.78 4.43
N VAL A 104 14.64 13.49 4.18
CA VAL A 104 14.55 12.43 5.21
C VAL A 104 15.58 12.68 6.31
N ARG A 105 16.82 12.95 5.97
CA ARG A 105 17.89 13.24 6.94
C ARG A 105 17.58 14.45 7.80
N LYS A 106 17.13 15.54 7.20
CA LYS A 106 16.69 16.76 7.91
C LYS A 106 15.52 16.46 8.85
N ALA A 107 14.55 15.70 8.41
CA ALA A 107 13.40 15.35 9.22
C ALA A 107 13.78 14.49 10.44
N LEU A 108 14.69 13.52 10.28
CA LEU A 108 15.18 12.67 11.36
C LEU A 108 16.11 13.42 12.32
N SER A 109 16.94 14.35 11.84
CA SER A 109 17.78 15.17 12.70
C SER A 109 16.99 16.19 13.53
N THR A 110 15.90 16.74 12.98
CA THR A 110 15.02 17.67 13.67
C THR A 110 14.14 16.97 14.71
N SER A 111 13.59 15.83 14.38
CA SER A 111 12.73 15.02 15.24
C SER A 111 12.86 13.56 14.85
N TYR A 112 13.65 12.82 15.61
CA TYR A 112 13.89 11.40 15.38
C TYR A 112 12.61 10.57 15.52
N THR A 113 12.51 9.52 14.70
CA THR A 113 11.47 8.49 14.80
C THR A 113 12.03 7.17 14.30
N ASP A 114 11.63 6.06 14.94
CA ASP A 114 12.06 4.73 14.54
C ASP A 114 11.36 4.20 13.28
N CYS A 115 10.20 4.78 12.94
CA CYS A 115 9.48 4.41 11.73
C CYS A 115 8.81 5.63 11.12
N PHE A 116 9.02 5.82 9.81
CA PHE A 116 8.30 6.83 9.05
C PHE A 116 7.84 6.28 7.70
N GLY A 117 6.98 7.05 7.05
CA GLY A 117 6.70 6.91 5.62
C GLY A 117 6.44 8.28 5.02
N GLY A 118 6.59 8.36 3.73
CA GLY A 118 6.31 9.54 2.93
C GLY A 118 5.06 9.39 2.06
N ALA A 119 4.80 10.40 1.25
CA ALA A 119 3.70 10.40 0.30
C ALA A 119 3.97 9.45 -0.88
N ASP A 120 2.87 8.99 -1.46
CA ASP A 120 2.81 8.24 -2.69
C ASP A 120 2.34 9.21 -3.78
N ALA A 121 3.27 9.71 -4.60
CA ALA A 121 2.99 10.71 -5.61
C ALA A 121 2.77 10.08 -7.00
N ALA A 122 1.95 10.75 -7.81
CA ALA A 122 1.79 10.39 -9.21
C ALA A 122 2.90 11.04 -10.03
N HIS A 123 3.60 10.25 -10.84
CA HIS A 123 4.56 10.78 -11.80
C HIS A 123 3.85 11.37 -13.02
N GLU A 124 4.45 12.37 -13.68
CA GLU A 124 3.86 13.00 -14.86
C GLU A 124 3.66 12.02 -16.03
N SER A 125 4.53 11.00 -16.13
CA SER A 125 4.47 9.94 -17.15
C SER A 125 3.30 8.95 -16.98
N PHE A 126 2.52 9.04 -15.90
CA PHE A 126 1.39 8.14 -15.68
C PHE A 126 0.40 8.22 -16.83
N THR A 127 0.00 7.05 -17.34
CA THR A 127 -1.08 6.93 -18.31
C THR A 127 -2.39 7.49 -17.74
N PHE A 128 -3.35 7.78 -18.60
CA PHE A 128 -4.67 8.25 -18.16
C PHE A 128 -5.29 7.31 -17.12
N PHE A 129 -5.26 5.98 -17.37
CA PHE A 129 -5.82 5.00 -16.43
C PHE A 129 -5.08 4.99 -15.09
N GLN A 130 -3.76 5.08 -15.08
CA GLN A 130 -2.98 5.18 -13.84
C GLN A 130 -3.32 6.45 -13.04
N LYS A 131 -3.56 7.58 -13.71
CA LYS A 131 -4.03 8.83 -13.07
C LYS A 131 -5.42 8.66 -12.45
N VAL A 132 -6.33 7.95 -13.12
CA VAL A 132 -7.67 7.62 -12.59
C VAL A 132 -7.55 6.69 -11.36
N VAL A 133 -6.76 5.62 -11.45
CA VAL A 133 -6.50 4.71 -10.31
C VAL A 133 -5.91 5.49 -9.12
N ASN A 134 -4.92 6.35 -9.38
CA ASN A 134 -4.34 7.19 -8.33
C ASN A 134 -5.39 8.08 -7.68
N ALA A 135 -6.22 8.76 -8.48
CA ALA A 135 -7.29 9.62 -7.97
C ALA A 135 -8.27 8.84 -7.07
N VAL A 136 -8.71 7.65 -7.49
CA VAL A 136 -9.60 6.81 -6.68
C VAL A 136 -8.92 6.33 -5.40
N MET A 137 -7.65 5.92 -5.46
CA MET A 137 -6.93 5.36 -4.31
C MET A 137 -6.49 6.41 -3.27
N THR A 138 -6.42 7.69 -3.65
CA THR A 138 -5.98 8.77 -2.75
C THR A 138 -7.13 9.68 -2.30
N ASN A 139 -8.32 9.57 -2.90
CA ASN A 139 -9.47 10.39 -2.54
C ASN A 139 -9.96 10.08 -1.11
N PRO A 140 -10.24 11.09 -0.28
CA PRO A 140 -10.74 10.91 1.08
C PRO A 140 -12.05 10.12 1.17
N PHE A 141 -12.94 10.29 0.20
CA PHE A 141 -14.22 9.56 0.15
C PHE A 141 -14.08 8.08 -0.19
N SER A 142 -12.96 7.64 -0.81
CA SER A 142 -12.76 6.22 -1.13
C SER A 142 -11.89 5.49 -0.12
N THR A 143 -10.87 6.16 0.47
CA THR A 143 -9.88 5.51 1.35
C THR A 143 -9.78 6.16 2.74
N GLY A 144 -10.64 7.13 3.05
CA GLY A 144 -10.60 7.87 4.33
C GLY A 144 -9.33 8.70 4.52
N GLY A 145 -8.63 9.04 3.44
CA GLY A 145 -7.39 9.82 3.49
C GLY A 145 -6.17 9.07 4.07
N VAL A 146 -6.23 7.74 4.16
CA VAL A 146 -5.15 6.90 4.71
C VAL A 146 -3.90 6.92 3.82
N ARG A 147 -4.04 7.24 2.53
CA ARG A 147 -2.93 7.27 1.57
C ARG A 147 -2.54 8.70 1.21
N GLY A 148 -1.25 8.98 1.24
CA GLY A 148 -0.68 10.22 0.71
C GLY A 148 -0.93 11.50 1.50
N ARG A 149 -1.43 11.45 2.75
CA ARG A 149 -1.74 12.65 3.54
C ARG A 149 -1.19 12.61 4.96
N LYS A 150 -0.74 13.77 5.43
CA LYS A 150 -0.24 13.99 6.79
C LYS A 150 -1.31 13.80 7.87
N LYS A 151 -2.58 14.11 7.56
CA LYS A 151 -3.73 13.99 8.47
C LYS A 151 -4.72 13.00 7.89
N GLY A 152 -4.68 11.76 8.39
CA GLY A 152 -5.71 10.74 8.16
C GLY A 152 -6.64 10.61 9.36
N LEU A 153 -7.75 9.88 9.18
CA LEU A 153 -8.71 9.56 10.26
C LEU A 153 -8.17 8.52 11.26
N THR A 154 -7.03 7.89 10.95
CA THR A 154 -6.36 6.89 11.80
C THR A 154 -4.90 7.25 12.02
N ARG A 155 -4.20 6.53 12.92
CA ARG A 155 -2.75 6.62 13.05
C ARG A 155 -2.09 6.33 11.70
N PHE A 156 -1.05 7.10 11.36
CA PHE A 156 -0.35 6.94 10.10
C PHE A 156 0.32 5.56 10.00
N GLN A 157 0.03 4.84 8.93
CA GLN A 157 0.60 3.54 8.63
C GLN A 157 1.55 3.67 7.42
N PRO A 158 2.88 3.68 7.64
CA PRO A 158 3.87 3.62 6.56
C PRO A 158 3.62 2.44 5.61
N ARG A 159 4.05 2.59 4.37
CA ARG A 159 3.98 1.56 3.34
C ARG A 159 5.38 1.21 2.86
N SER A 160 5.65 -0.06 2.61
CA SER A 160 6.99 -0.56 2.28
C SER A 160 7.61 0.04 1.03
N PHE A 161 6.80 0.54 0.09
CA PHE A 161 7.35 1.28 -1.06
C PHE A 161 8.04 2.61 -0.67
N ASN A 162 7.81 3.12 0.55
CA ASN A 162 8.42 4.34 1.08
C ASN A 162 8.36 4.31 2.62
N MET A 163 9.20 3.49 3.23
CA MET A 163 9.22 3.27 4.68
C MET A 163 10.63 3.37 5.24
N GLY A 164 10.82 4.24 6.24
CA GLY A 164 12.04 4.26 7.04
C GLY A 164 11.88 3.41 8.30
N ILE A 165 12.90 2.63 8.64
CA ILE A 165 12.93 1.71 9.79
C ILE A 165 14.28 1.84 10.48
N SER A 166 14.31 2.15 11.79
CA SER A 166 15.56 2.10 12.55
C SER A 166 16.03 0.65 12.76
N LYS A 167 17.33 0.44 12.87
CA LYS A 167 17.89 -0.87 13.20
C LYS A 167 17.32 -1.41 14.52
N GLN A 168 17.11 -0.55 15.50
CA GLN A 168 16.49 -0.91 16.78
C GLN A 168 15.07 -1.45 16.58
N LEU A 169 14.25 -0.83 15.73
CA LEU A 169 12.89 -1.29 15.44
C LEU A 169 12.90 -2.62 14.69
N PHE A 170 13.80 -2.79 13.71
CA PHE A 170 13.98 -4.06 13.00
C PHE A 170 14.33 -5.19 13.97
N GLU A 171 15.32 -5.00 14.81
CA GLU A 171 15.75 -6.00 15.80
C GLU A 171 14.63 -6.33 16.81
N ALA A 172 13.88 -5.33 17.27
CA ALA A 172 12.79 -5.53 18.22
C ALA A 172 11.57 -6.27 17.62
N THR A 173 11.31 -6.10 16.31
CA THR A 173 10.15 -6.71 15.64
C THR A 173 10.50 -8.02 14.93
N GLY A 174 11.75 -8.26 14.60
CA GLY A 174 12.18 -9.34 13.70
C GLY A 174 11.84 -9.08 12.23
N GLY A 175 11.51 -7.82 11.86
CA GLY A 175 11.20 -7.45 10.47
C GLY A 175 9.77 -7.75 10.04
N PHE A 176 9.55 -7.90 8.73
CA PHE A 176 8.23 -8.18 8.13
C PHE A 176 7.80 -9.63 8.36
N GLY A 177 6.49 -9.85 8.53
CA GLY A 177 5.89 -11.18 8.63
C GLY A 177 5.62 -11.81 7.26
N LYS A 178 5.05 -13.03 7.27
CA LYS A 178 4.77 -13.84 6.05
C LYS A 178 3.52 -13.41 5.27
N ILE A 179 2.67 -12.56 5.84
CA ILE A 179 1.43 -12.11 5.20
C ILE A 179 1.76 -11.29 3.95
N HIS A 180 1.14 -11.61 2.80
CA HIS A 180 1.26 -10.83 1.58
C HIS A 180 -0.03 -10.92 0.72
N PRO A 181 -0.54 -9.76 0.27
CA PRO A 181 -0.20 -8.41 0.70
C PRO A 181 -0.69 -8.14 2.13
N GLY A 182 -0.10 -7.16 2.79
CA GLY A 182 -0.50 -6.76 4.15
C GLY A 182 0.63 -6.85 5.18
N GLU A 183 1.83 -7.17 4.72
CA GLU A 183 3.05 -7.16 5.50
C GLU A 183 3.33 -5.79 6.15
N ASP A 184 3.01 -4.69 5.45
CA ASP A 184 3.21 -3.32 5.96
C ASP A 184 2.37 -3.02 7.22
N PRO A 185 1.02 -3.11 7.17
CA PRO A 185 0.21 -2.85 8.35
C PRO A 185 0.45 -3.88 9.45
N GLU A 186 0.79 -5.12 9.12
CA GLU A 186 1.13 -6.15 10.10
C GLU A 186 2.40 -5.77 10.88
N PHE A 187 3.47 -5.40 10.18
CA PHE A 187 4.71 -4.89 10.78
C PHE A 187 4.46 -3.65 11.65
N VAL A 188 3.69 -2.68 11.15
CA VAL A 188 3.36 -1.45 11.87
C VAL A 188 2.56 -1.75 13.15
N PHE A 189 1.64 -2.71 13.13
CA PHE A 189 0.87 -3.09 14.32
C PHE A 189 1.76 -3.75 15.39
N ARG A 190 2.74 -4.58 14.99
CA ARG A 190 3.75 -5.12 15.93
C ARG A 190 4.62 -4.01 16.50
N ALA A 191 5.08 -3.08 15.67
CA ALA A 191 5.83 -1.91 16.12
C ALA A 191 5.05 -1.10 17.17
N TRP A 192 3.77 -0.84 16.92
CA TRP A 192 2.92 -0.13 17.88
C TRP A 192 2.67 -0.89 19.19
N ASN A 193 2.56 -2.23 19.12
CA ASN A 193 2.44 -3.07 20.33
C ASN A 193 3.69 -3.00 21.21
N LEU A 194 4.87 -2.84 20.60
CA LEU A 194 6.15 -2.64 21.29
C LEU A 194 6.38 -1.20 21.74
N GLY A 195 5.41 -0.29 21.52
CA GLY A 195 5.49 1.11 21.95
C GLY A 195 6.15 2.06 20.95
N PHE A 196 6.65 1.59 19.82
CA PHE A 196 7.21 2.44 18.77
C PHE A 196 6.13 3.33 18.14
N LYS A 197 6.55 4.49 17.62
CA LYS A 197 5.65 5.45 16.97
C LYS A 197 5.97 5.54 15.48
N THR A 198 4.93 5.71 14.67
CA THR A 198 5.07 5.98 13.25
C THR A 198 4.81 7.45 12.95
N ARG A 199 5.53 8.01 11.97
CA ARG A 199 5.40 9.40 11.56
C ARG A 199 5.30 9.54 10.04
N PHE A 200 4.51 10.48 9.58
CA PHE A 200 4.56 10.95 8.21
C PHE A 200 5.67 12.01 8.08
N VAL A 201 6.56 11.85 7.10
CA VAL A 201 7.58 12.83 6.75
C VAL A 201 7.12 13.59 5.50
N ASP A 202 6.85 14.88 5.69
CA ASP A 202 6.43 15.78 4.63
C ASP A 202 7.61 16.05 3.69
N GLY A 203 7.39 16.01 2.38
CA GLY A 203 8.42 16.16 1.36
C GLY A 203 9.27 14.90 1.08
N ALA A 204 9.07 13.80 1.84
CA ALA A 204 9.66 12.50 1.51
C ALA A 204 8.71 11.71 0.62
N GLU A 205 8.34 12.27 -0.52
CA GLU A 205 7.52 11.58 -1.51
C GLU A 205 8.35 10.70 -2.44
N VAL A 206 7.72 9.62 -2.95
CA VAL A 206 8.24 8.79 -4.03
C VAL A 206 7.21 8.70 -5.15
N PHE A 207 7.68 8.62 -6.38
CA PHE A 207 6.84 8.34 -7.54
C PHE A 207 6.74 6.84 -7.69
N HIS A 208 5.59 6.27 -7.31
CA HIS A 208 5.35 4.84 -7.33
C HIS A 208 4.37 4.47 -8.44
N GLU A 209 4.73 3.53 -9.30
CA GLU A 209 3.91 3.16 -10.45
C GLU A 209 2.57 2.54 -10.02
N ARG A 210 1.49 2.97 -10.67
CA ARG A 210 0.14 2.44 -10.46
C ARG A 210 -0.15 1.28 -11.39
N ARG A 211 -1.13 0.45 -11.02
CA ARG A 211 -1.63 -0.63 -11.88
C ARG A 211 -2.09 -0.09 -13.23
N ILE A 212 -1.67 -0.77 -14.30
CA ILE A 212 -1.89 -0.35 -15.69
C ILE A 212 -3.19 -0.89 -16.30
N SER A 213 -3.87 -1.85 -15.64
CA SER A 213 -5.09 -2.45 -16.14
C SER A 213 -6.17 -2.60 -15.07
N LEU A 214 -7.44 -2.60 -15.50
CA LEU A 214 -8.60 -2.82 -14.63
C LEU A 214 -8.50 -4.16 -13.90
N ASN A 215 -8.09 -5.22 -14.61
CA ASN A 215 -7.98 -6.56 -14.02
C ASN A 215 -6.94 -6.61 -12.88
N SER A 216 -5.76 -6.02 -13.09
CA SER A 216 -4.73 -5.95 -12.04
C SER A 216 -5.18 -5.09 -10.86
N PHE A 217 -5.92 -4.00 -11.09
CA PHE A 217 -6.52 -3.18 -10.06
C PHE A 217 -7.56 -3.95 -9.23
N VAL A 218 -8.52 -4.62 -9.88
CA VAL A 218 -9.54 -5.45 -9.21
C VAL A 218 -8.90 -6.53 -8.35
N LYS A 219 -7.91 -7.27 -8.88
CA LYS A 219 -7.16 -8.29 -8.13
C LYS A 219 -6.47 -7.70 -6.90
N GLN A 220 -5.86 -6.53 -7.02
CA GLN A 220 -5.19 -5.85 -5.91
C GLN A 220 -6.19 -5.47 -4.81
N ILE A 221 -7.32 -4.85 -5.19
CA ILE A 221 -8.33 -4.40 -4.23
C ILE A 221 -9.03 -5.59 -3.55
N TYR A 222 -9.32 -6.67 -4.30
CA TYR A 222 -9.81 -7.92 -3.73
C TYR A 222 -8.87 -8.45 -2.63
N LYS A 223 -7.56 -8.51 -2.91
CA LYS A 223 -6.57 -8.94 -1.93
C LYS A 223 -6.55 -8.04 -0.69
N PHE A 224 -6.70 -6.72 -0.85
CA PHE A 224 -6.77 -5.80 0.29
C PHE A 224 -8.00 -6.05 1.18
N GLY A 225 -9.17 -6.32 0.59
CA GLY A 225 -10.36 -6.72 1.35
C GLY A 225 -10.17 -8.03 2.10
N SER A 226 -9.61 -9.03 1.43
CA SER A 226 -9.34 -10.36 2.03
C SER A 226 -8.39 -10.29 3.21
N VAL A 227 -7.25 -9.63 3.03
CA VAL A 227 -6.21 -9.51 4.06
C VAL A 227 -6.68 -8.66 5.25
N ARG A 228 -7.58 -7.71 5.03
CA ARG A 228 -8.12 -6.91 6.14
C ARG A 228 -8.78 -7.78 7.21
N VAL A 229 -9.49 -8.85 6.80
CA VAL A 229 -10.09 -9.82 7.75
C VAL A 229 -9.01 -10.55 8.55
N ILE A 230 -7.93 -10.98 7.89
CA ILE A 230 -6.78 -11.63 8.55
C ILE A 230 -6.15 -10.69 9.58
N LEU A 231 -5.84 -9.46 9.18
CA LEU A 231 -5.25 -8.45 10.06
C LEU A 231 -6.14 -8.11 11.27
N ASN A 232 -7.45 -8.01 11.06
CA ASN A 232 -8.40 -7.76 12.14
C ASN A 232 -8.45 -8.92 13.15
N ARG A 233 -8.23 -10.15 12.70
CA ARG A 233 -8.17 -11.35 13.56
C ARG A 233 -6.88 -11.42 14.37
N ILE A 234 -5.74 -11.17 13.72
CA ILE A 234 -4.41 -11.24 14.36
C ILE A 234 -4.18 -10.04 15.28
N HIS A 235 -4.67 -8.86 14.87
CA HIS A 235 -4.46 -7.60 15.59
C HIS A 235 -5.79 -6.88 15.90
N PRO A 236 -6.68 -7.45 16.73
CA PRO A 236 -8.02 -6.91 16.99
C PRO A 236 -7.99 -5.50 17.60
N LYS A 237 -6.93 -5.14 18.33
CA LYS A 237 -6.71 -3.80 18.92
C LYS A 237 -6.66 -2.69 17.86
N TYR A 238 -6.24 -3.00 16.63
CA TYR A 238 -6.06 -2.04 15.53
C TYR A 238 -7.16 -2.12 14.47
N GLN A 239 -8.23 -2.85 14.76
CA GLN A 239 -9.41 -2.89 13.93
C GLN A 239 -10.05 -1.51 13.85
N SER A 240 -10.36 -1.05 12.62
CA SER A 240 -11.08 0.19 12.39
C SER A 240 -12.36 -0.06 11.60
N ARG A 241 -13.48 0.52 12.07
CA ARG A 241 -14.78 0.46 11.38
C ARG A 241 -14.75 1.10 9.99
N LEU A 242 -13.81 2.02 9.74
CA LEU A 242 -13.62 2.62 8.41
C LEU A 242 -13.33 1.58 7.33
N PHE A 243 -12.63 0.50 7.67
CA PHE A 243 -12.32 -0.57 6.71
C PHE A 243 -13.52 -1.49 6.42
N LEU A 244 -14.61 -1.37 7.17
CA LEU A 244 -15.87 -2.06 6.87
C LEU A 244 -16.74 -1.26 5.89
N PHE A 245 -16.52 0.06 5.78
CA PHE A 245 -17.34 0.95 4.95
C PHE A 245 -17.51 0.48 3.50
N PRO A 246 -16.47 0.09 2.73
CA PRO A 246 -16.66 -0.38 1.35
C PRO A 246 -17.56 -1.61 1.25
N THR A 247 -17.48 -2.49 2.25
CA THR A 247 -18.31 -3.72 2.30
C THR A 247 -19.77 -3.38 2.58
N VAL A 248 -20.04 -2.57 3.60
CA VAL A 248 -21.41 -2.11 3.92
C VAL A 248 -22.01 -1.33 2.75
N PHE A 249 -21.24 -0.40 2.19
CA PHE A 249 -21.65 0.37 1.00
C PHE A 249 -22.08 -0.56 -0.13
N THR A 250 -21.26 -1.54 -0.48
CA THR A 250 -21.58 -2.47 -1.59
C THR A 250 -22.79 -3.33 -1.29
N VAL A 251 -22.90 -3.89 -0.08
CA VAL A 251 -24.04 -4.75 0.32
C VAL A 251 -25.34 -3.97 0.28
N VAL A 252 -25.37 -2.76 0.83
CA VAL A 252 -26.57 -1.89 0.81
C VAL A 252 -26.92 -1.52 -0.63
N TRP A 253 -25.94 -1.17 -1.48
CA TRP A 253 -26.17 -0.87 -2.89
C TRP A 253 -26.81 -2.03 -3.64
N VAL A 254 -26.27 -3.25 -3.48
CA VAL A 254 -26.86 -4.45 -4.09
C VAL A 254 -28.27 -4.71 -3.59
N LEU A 255 -28.51 -4.55 -2.27
CA LEU A 255 -29.84 -4.73 -1.68
C LEU A 255 -30.86 -3.74 -2.28
N LEU A 256 -30.50 -2.46 -2.42
CA LEU A 256 -31.39 -1.45 -3.01
C LEU A 256 -31.75 -1.81 -4.46
N ILE A 257 -30.78 -2.25 -5.26
CA ILE A 257 -31.02 -2.70 -6.64
C ILE A 257 -31.94 -3.91 -6.67
N VAL A 258 -31.70 -4.91 -5.82
CA VAL A 258 -32.54 -6.12 -5.74
C VAL A 258 -33.97 -5.78 -5.35
N LEU A 259 -34.17 -4.92 -4.35
CA LEU A 259 -35.51 -4.48 -3.93
C LEU A 259 -36.25 -3.70 -5.05
N LEU A 260 -35.53 -2.85 -5.80
CA LEU A 260 -36.06 -2.14 -6.95
C LEU A 260 -36.51 -3.10 -8.05
N LEU A 261 -35.65 -4.10 -8.38
CA LEU A 261 -35.96 -5.13 -9.38
C LEU A 261 -37.15 -5.99 -8.97
N ILE A 262 -37.25 -6.40 -7.70
CA ILE A 262 -38.39 -7.16 -7.19
C ILE A 262 -39.70 -6.33 -7.34
N SER A 263 -39.67 -5.06 -6.96
CA SER A 263 -40.83 -4.19 -7.09
C SER A 263 -41.27 -4.02 -8.56
N PHE A 264 -40.31 -3.89 -9.47
CA PHE A 264 -40.55 -3.80 -10.91
C PHE A 264 -41.15 -5.10 -11.47
N LEU A 265 -40.58 -6.26 -11.14
CA LEU A 265 -41.03 -7.57 -11.63
C LEU A 265 -42.43 -7.95 -11.09
N LEU A 266 -42.72 -7.62 -9.84
CA LEU A 266 -44.01 -7.92 -9.21
C LEU A 266 -45.06 -6.86 -9.49
N ASN A 267 -44.74 -5.78 -10.19
CA ASN A 267 -45.60 -4.63 -10.48
C ASN A 267 -46.31 -4.10 -9.22
N THR A 268 -45.62 -4.09 -8.09
CA THR A 268 -46.16 -3.70 -6.79
C THR A 268 -45.67 -2.32 -6.37
N LYS A 269 -46.59 -1.47 -5.91
CA LYS A 269 -46.24 -0.24 -5.17
C LYS A 269 -46.05 -0.60 -3.70
N ALA A 270 -44.87 -1.18 -3.37
CA ALA A 270 -44.59 -1.56 -2.01
C ALA A 270 -44.17 -0.35 -1.17
N PHE A 271 -44.58 -0.30 0.10
CA PHE A 271 -44.30 0.79 1.04
C PHE A 271 -42.77 1.08 1.22
N TYR A 272 -41.92 0.11 0.92
CA TYR A 272 -40.45 0.27 1.03
C TYR A 272 -39.84 1.08 -0.14
N LEU A 273 -40.58 1.36 -1.22
CA LEU A 273 -40.02 2.06 -2.39
C LEU A 273 -39.51 3.46 -2.06
N ASP A 274 -40.18 4.18 -1.15
CA ASP A 274 -39.71 5.50 -0.73
C ASP A 274 -38.32 5.41 -0.06
N PHE A 275 -38.06 4.36 0.73
CA PHE A 275 -36.76 4.09 1.32
C PHE A 275 -35.74 3.71 0.26
N VAL A 276 -36.12 2.94 -0.76
CA VAL A 276 -35.23 2.58 -1.89
C VAL A 276 -34.85 3.83 -2.67
N TYR A 277 -35.82 4.69 -3.02
CA TYR A 277 -35.51 5.95 -3.72
C TYR A 277 -34.65 6.90 -2.88
N LEU A 278 -34.94 7.02 -1.58
CA LEU A 278 -34.07 7.77 -0.67
C LEU A 278 -32.63 7.19 -0.66
N GLY A 279 -32.52 5.87 -0.55
CA GLY A 279 -31.22 5.20 -0.60
C GLY A 279 -30.45 5.50 -1.89
N ILE A 280 -31.10 5.32 -3.04
CA ILE A 280 -30.50 5.64 -4.35
C ILE A 280 -30.07 7.11 -4.43
N SER A 281 -30.93 8.03 -3.93
CA SER A 281 -30.61 9.46 -3.90
C SER A 281 -29.36 9.77 -3.07
N LEU A 282 -29.17 9.07 -1.93
CA LEU A 282 -27.96 9.19 -1.11
C LEU A 282 -26.70 8.66 -1.86
N TYR A 283 -26.81 7.57 -2.63
CA TYR A 283 -25.69 7.08 -3.45
C TYR A 283 -25.35 8.05 -4.59
N LEU A 284 -26.38 8.67 -5.22
CA LEU A 284 -26.15 9.71 -6.22
C LEU A 284 -25.46 10.93 -5.60
N LEU A 285 -25.92 11.38 -4.44
CA LEU A 285 -25.27 12.48 -3.71
C LEU A 285 -23.81 12.13 -3.36
N TYR A 286 -23.56 10.92 -2.85
CA TYR A 286 -22.19 10.46 -2.56
C TYR A 286 -21.33 10.45 -3.82
N SER A 287 -21.86 9.97 -4.94
CA SER A 287 -21.15 9.96 -6.23
C SER A 287 -20.83 11.36 -6.73
N VAL A 288 -21.73 12.33 -6.55
CA VAL A 288 -21.50 13.74 -6.87
C VAL A 288 -20.41 14.33 -5.97
N LEU A 289 -20.45 14.09 -4.67
CA LEU A 289 -19.43 14.56 -3.74
C LEU A 289 -18.05 13.95 -4.06
N PHE A 290 -18.00 12.66 -4.37
CA PHE A 290 -16.78 11.99 -4.81
C PHE A 290 -16.25 12.58 -6.12
N PHE A 291 -17.13 12.79 -7.10
CA PHE A 291 -16.79 13.43 -8.38
C PHE A 291 -16.21 14.82 -8.16
N LEU A 292 -16.90 15.69 -7.41
CA LEU A 292 -16.43 17.05 -7.12
C LEU A 292 -15.08 17.05 -6.39
N SER A 293 -14.93 16.20 -5.38
CA SER A 293 -13.65 16.02 -4.68
C SER A 293 -12.53 15.62 -5.63
N THR A 294 -12.80 14.64 -6.51
CA THR A 294 -11.81 14.18 -7.49
C THR A 294 -11.47 15.26 -8.50
N TRP A 295 -12.46 15.99 -9.00
CA TRP A 295 -12.26 17.10 -9.94
C TRP A 295 -11.40 18.22 -9.33
N LEU A 296 -11.72 18.64 -8.11
CA LEU A 296 -10.97 19.67 -7.39
C LEU A 296 -9.50 19.28 -7.15
N ILE A 297 -9.25 17.98 -6.86
CA ILE A 297 -7.89 17.47 -6.58
C ILE A 297 -7.11 17.27 -7.89
N SER A 298 -7.71 16.63 -8.90
CA SER A 298 -7.03 16.26 -10.15
C SER A 298 -7.00 17.39 -11.19
N LYS A 299 -7.87 18.41 -11.02
CA LYS A 299 -8.11 19.50 -11.98
C LYS A 299 -8.48 18.98 -13.38
N SER A 300 -8.97 17.76 -13.50
CA SER A 300 -9.34 17.09 -14.75
C SER A 300 -10.74 16.52 -14.67
N LEU A 301 -11.64 17.05 -15.51
CA LEU A 301 -13.02 16.58 -15.62
C LEU A 301 -13.07 15.11 -16.07
N GLN A 302 -12.23 14.72 -17.03
CA GLN A 302 -12.18 13.37 -17.56
C GLN A 302 -11.79 12.35 -16.47
N ILE A 303 -10.77 12.67 -15.66
CA ILE A 303 -10.37 11.83 -14.52
C ILE A 303 -11.52 11.72 -13.52
N ALA A 304 -12.19 12.82 -13.19
CA ALA A 304 -13.30 12.81 -12.25
C ALA A 304 -14.48 11.94 -12.71
N VAL A 305 -14.87 12.05 -13.99
CA VAL A 305 -15.96 11.24 -14.58
C VAL A 305 -15.63 9.74 -14.51
N VAL A 306 -14.44 9.33 -14.98
CA VAL A 306 -14.05 7.92 -15.03
C VAL A 306 -13.77 7.35 -13.64
N SER A 307 -13.42 8.20 -12.67
CA SER A 307 -13.18 7.77 -11.28
C SER A 307 -14.45 7.32 -10.56
N VAL A 308 -15.64 7.84 -10.91
CA VAL A 308 -16.90 7.45 -10.25
C VAL A 308 -17.19 5.95 -10.44
N PRO A 309 -17.31 5.40 -11.67
CA PRO A 309 -17.53 3.97 -11.83
C PRO A 309 -16.38 3.14 -11.27
N LEU A 310 -15.12 3.60 -11.36
CA LEU A 310 -13.99 2.88 -10.80
C LEU A 310 -14.03 2.82 -9.26
N MET A 311 -14.58 3.81 -8.57
CA MET A 311 -14.85 3.78 -7.13
C MET A 311 -15.81 2.64 -6.76
N PHE A 312 -16.91 2.46 -7.51
CA PHE A 312 -17.82 1.33 -7.29
C PHE A 312 -17.14 -0.01 -7.51
N VAL A 313 -16.33 -0.13 -8.56
CA VAL A 313 -15.51 -1.33 -8.80
C VAL A 313 -14.54 -1.59 -7.65
N GLN A 314 -13.89 -0.54 -7.12
CA GLN A 314 -13.03 -0.64 -5.93
C GLN A 314 -13.80 -1.20 -4.74
N PHE A 315 -14.94 -0.61 -4.39
CA PHE A 315 -15.71 -1.02 -3.22
C PHE A 315 -16.27 -2.44 -3.37
N ALA A 316 -16.78 -2.80 -4.55
CA ALA A 316 -17.29 -4.15 -4.83
C ALA A 316 -16.17 -5.20 -4.76
N SER A 317 -15.00 -4.92 -5.34
CA SER A 317 -13.85 -5.84 -5.30
C SER A 317 -13.34 -6.06 -3.87
N TYR A 318 -13.27 -4.97 -3.08
CA TYR A 318 -12.91 -5.04 -1.67
C TYR A 318 -13.95 -5.84 -0.87
N ALA A 319 -15.23 -5.54 -1.04
CA ALA A 319 -16.33 -6.20 -0.34
C ALA A 319 -16.34 -7.72 -0.62
N TYR A 320 -16.15 -8.11 -1.88
CA TYR A 320 -16.08 -9.53 -2.24
C TYR A 320 -14.92 -10.24 -1.52
N GLY A 321 -13.73 -9.64 -1.50
CA GLY A 321 -12.58 -10.19 -0.77
C GLY A 321 -12.82 -10.28 0.74
N TYR A 322 -13.41 -9.23 1.32
CA TYR A 322 -13.72 -9.17 2.74
C TYR A 322 -14.75 -10.23 3.15
N ILE A 323 -15.86 -10.32 2.42
CA ILE A 323 -16.93 -11.30 2.71
C ILE A 323 -16.41 -12.73 2.54
N ARG A 324 -15.73 -13.04 1.42
CA ARG A 324 -15.17 -14.37 1.16
C ARG A 324 -14.24 -14.84 2.28
N SER A 325 -13.31 -13.96 2.69
CA SER A 325 -12.37 -14.31 3.77
C SER A 325 -13.07 -14.39 5.12
N SER A 326 -14.06 -13.54 5.39
CA SER A 326 -14.86 -13.63 6.62
C SER A 326 -15.59 -14.97 6.72
N VAL A 327 -16.24 -15.41 5.63
CA VAL A 327 -16.95 -16.71 5.58
C VAL A 327 -15.97 -17.87 5.76
N LYS A 328 -14.83 -17.87 5.08
CA LYS A 328 -13.81 -18.93 5.20
C LYS A 328 -13.23 -19.06 6.61
N LEU A 329 -13.24 -17.98 7.38
CA LEU A 329 -12.68 -17.94 8.73
C LEU A 329 -13.73 -18.12 9.84
N ILE A 330 -15.00 -18.41 9.52
CA ILE A 330 -16.01 -18.76 10.53
C ILE A 330 -15.56 -20.04 11.27
N GLY A 331 -15.50 -19.99 12.60
CA GLY A 331 -15.08 -21.12 13.44
C GLY A 331 -13.59 -21.46 13.38
N VAL A 332 -12.77 -20.69 12.64
CA VAL A 332 -11.33 -20.91 12.52
C VAL A 332 -10.59 -20.13 13.60
N THR A 333 -9.68 -20.79 14.33
CA THR A 333 -8.79 -20.14 15.29
C THR A 333 -7.63 -19.44 14.59
N ASN A 334 -6.98 -18.47 15.25
CA ASN A 334 -5.89 -17.68 14.64
C ASN A 334 -4.73 -18.55 14.15
N ASN A 335 -4.41 -19.66 14.83
CA ASN A 335 -3.31 -20.55 14.45
C ASN A 335 -3.58 -21.35 13.15
N HIS A 336 -4.82 -21.37 12.67
CA HIS A 336 -5.21 -22.09 11.46
C HIS A 336 -5.57 -21.16 10.29
N ILE A 337 -5.37 -19.85 10.43
CA ILE A 337 -5.68 -18.87 9.37
C ILE A 337 -4.84 -19.16 8.12
N GLU A 338 -3.54 -19.39 8.26
CA GLU A 338 -2.63 -19.71 7.16
C GLU A 338 -3.08 -20.95 6.39
N ALA A 339 -3.45 -22.02 7.11
CA ALA A 339 -3.95 -23.26 6.49
C ALA A 339 -5.27 -23.05 5.70
N LYS A 340 -6.11 -22.08 6.11
CA LYS A 340 -7.40 -21.79 5.46
C LYS A 340 -7.31 -20.78 4.32
N LEU A 341 -6.32 -19.92 4.35
CA LEU A 341 -6.08 -18.84 3.37
C LEU A 341 -4.61 -18.81 2.94
N PRO A 342 -4.04 -19.95 2.47
CA PRO A 342 -2.61 -20.05 2.17
C PRO A 342 -2.15 -19.10 1.08
N GLU A 343 -3.09 -18.63 0.23
CA GLU A 343 -2.82 -17.67 -0.84
C GLU A 343 -2.38 -16.27 -0.35
N PHE A 344 -2.44 -16.03 0.97
CA PHE A 344 -2.02 -14.77 1.60
C PHE A 344 -0.78 -14.93 2.48
N PHE A 345 -0.08 -16.04 2.41
CA PHE A 345 1.13 -16.28 3.18
C PHE A 345 2.22 -16.85 2.30
N PHE A 346 3.43 -16.33 2.45
CA PHE A 346 4.61 -16.96 1.87
C PHE A 346 5.03 -18.17 2.70
N LYS A 347 5.45 -19.23 2.01
CA LYS A 347 5.98 -20.42 2.67
C LYS A 347 7.39 -20.15 3.21
N ASP A 348 7.74 -20.80 4.32
CA ASP A 348 9.12 -20.86 4.75
C ASP A 348 9.94 -21.56 3.66
N ILE A 349 11.09 -21.00 3.33
CA ILE A 349 12.12 -21.74 2.60
C ILE A 349 12.80 -22.61 3.65
N ALA A 350 12.62 -23.93 3.51
CA ALA A 350 13.25 -24.93 4.38
C ALA A 350 14.78 -24.91 4.23
#